data_822885abfb5d53b21dfb652ab84e2c5d
#
_entry.id   822885abfb5d53b21dfb652ab84e2c5d
#
_cell.length_a   1.000
_cell.length_b   1.000
_cell.length_c   1.000
_cell.angle_alpha   90.00
_cell.angle_beta   90.00
_cell.angle_gamma   90.00
#
_symmetry.space_group_name_H-M   'P 1'
#
loop_
_entity.id
_entity.type
_entity.pdbx_description
1 polymer ?
#
loop_
_entity_poly.entity_id
_entity_poly.type
_entity_poly.pdbx_seq_one_letter_code
_entity_poly.pdbx_strand_id
1 'polypeptide(L)'
;MQTNPAAPETGPEPTDTRPTSPSSGAVPPSTASAPSAASLPTPGEGLPGVPAPAAELARVAAGRAAGALAGPAAVRLGDVVPAPGQVLPDPAGDFTLSADAVLRVSPAARDVAEQLAGWLRPATGFPLPVADTTEGGPLTLTLSPADTAVPSGAVASGPASTGREAADVAGGEPSGATARTAGPDDAGLGDEGYRLDVTVGGVRITAGTPAGLFHGAQTLRQLLPAPIESPAPVAVRWAVPGGTIVDRPRFPYRGAMLDVARHFFPVEDVLRVVDHLARYKLNHLHLHLTDDQGWRIAVDSWPRLTEVGGATAVGDGPGGWYTRDDYRRIVAYAARRHVTVVPEIDLPGHTNAALVAYPELAPGKVAPPPYTGTEVGFSFVDPADERTYAFVADVVGEVAALTPGPWLHLGGDEAFKVPADSYRAFVARAQRLVAATGKTVVGWHQLAPAEHVDGRVLQWWGTNGDDPETADAVRRGARLILSPGNHAYLDMKYAPDTPIGHDWAGLIDVRRAYEWDPARHVRGVPAEAVLGVEAPLWTESVTTIAEVEFMLFPRLPAVAELGWSPRETHDWSRFRSRLAAQGPRWTTAGITFHPSPELPWPPTTPGIPTQPTPHTTPTTP
;
A
#
# COMPACT_ATOMS: atom_id res chain seq x y z
N MET A 1 43.10 -35.52 2.11
CA MET A 1 44.04 -35.50 3.23
C MET A 1 43.37 -34.71 4.33
N GLN A 2 42.83 -35.46 5.27
CA GLN A 2 43.15 -35.46 6.72
C GLN A 2 42.69 -34.18 7.43
N THR A 3 41.95 -34.15 8.51
CA THR A 3 41.62 -35.16 9.56
C THR A 3 40.50 -34.59 10.43
N ASN A 4 39.65 -35.51 10.91
CA ASN A 4 38.68 -35.29 11.98
C ASN A 4 39.41 -35.37 13.34
N PRO A 5 38.96 -34.75 14.42
CA PRO A 5 38.90 -35.42 15.70
C PRO A 5 37.53 -35.30 16.41
N ALA A 6 36.94 -36.41 16.75
CA ALA A 6 36.75 -37.04 18.05
C ALA A 6 35.91 -36.31 19.10
N ALA A 7 34.83 -37.01 19.52
CA ALA A 7 33.97 -36.69 20.67
C ALA A 7 34.68 -36.92 22.03
N PRO A 8 34.16 -36.39 23.12
CA PRO A 8 34.31 -37.02 24.44
C PRO A 8 33.00 -37.42 25.13
N GLU A 9 33.12 -38.40 25.84
CA GLU A 9 32.55 -39.30 26.79
C GLU A 9 31.44 -38.83 27.73
N THR A 10 30.68 -39.84 28.05
CA THR A 10 29.55 -40.06 28.94
C THR A 10 29.81 -39.84 30.46
N GLY A 11 28.71 -39.46 31.17
CA GLY A 11 28.41 -39.89 32.53
C GLY A 11 27.78 -38.81 33.41
N PRO A 12 27.06 -39.18 34.50
CA PRO A 12 26.01 -40.19 34.62
C PRO A 12 24.66 -39.57 35.09
N GLU A 13 23.61 -40.37 35.01
CA GLU A 13 22.26 -40.12 35.56
C GLU A 13 22.22 -39.81 37.05
N PRO A 14 21.21 -39.07 37.53
CA PRO A 14 20.66 -39.28 38.87
C PRO A 14 19.17 -39.63 38.88
N THR A 15 18.93 -40.78 39.42
CA THR A 15 17.85 -41.32 40.27
C THR A 15 16.54 -40.53 40.45
N ASP A 16 15.51 -41.31 40.14
CA ASP A 16 14.10 -41.23 40.50
C ASP A 16 13.84 -41.01 41.99
N THR A 17 12.96 -40.01 42.34
CA THR A 17 12.15 -40.03 43.58
C THR A 17 10.82 -39.36 43.32
N ARG A 18 9.77 -40.19 43.25
CA ARG A 18 8.37 -39.76 43.41
C ARG A 18 8.08 -39.46 44.88
N PRO A 19 7.10 -38.57 45.13
CA PRO A 19 6.08 -38.90 46.10
C PRO A 19 4.62 -38.71 45.62
N THR A 20 3.86 -39.72 45.90
CA THR A 20 2.44 -39.99 46.15
C THR A 20 1.46 -38.82 46.24
N SER A 21 0.31 -39.01 45.59
CA SER A 21 -0.95 -38.26 45.69
C SER A 21 -1.64 -38.39 47.05
N PRO A 22 -2.58 -37.49 47.35
CA PRO A 22 -3.86 -37.93 47.92
C PRO A 22 -5.12 -37.35 47.23
N SER A 23 -6.04 -38.25 47.05
CA SER A 23 -7.53 -38.29 47.03
C SER A 23 -8.40 -37.04 47.00
N SER A 24 -9.29 -37.05 46.00
CA SER A 24 -10.74 -36.80 45.95
C SER A 24 -11.41 -35.89 46.97
N GLY A 25 -12.10 -34.85 46.44
CA GLY A 25 -13.19 -34.15 47.11
C GLY A 25 -14.16 -33.57 46.09
N ALA A 26 -15.36 -34.14 46.02
CA ALA A 26 -16.47 -33.73 45.17
C ALA A 26 -17.10 -32.41 45.72
N VAL A 27 -17.46 -31.49 44.81
CA VAL A 27 -18.30 -30.32 45.10
C VAL A 27 -19.45 -30.29 44.08
N PRO A 28 -20.70 -30.01 44.50
CA PRO A 28 -21.91 -30.12 43.69
C PRO A 28 -22.14 -28.90 42.76
N PRO A 29 -23.07 -28.98 41.79
CA PRO A 29 -23.24 -27.95 40.77
C PRO A 29 -24.03 -26.74 41.30
N SER A 30 -23.52 -25.53 41.05
CA SER A 30 -24.20 -24.28 41.30
C SER A 30 -24.86 -23.77 40.01
N THR A 31 -26.16 -23.56 40.10
CA THR A 31 -27.00 -22.87 39.11
C THR A 31 -26.64 -21.40 39.05
N ALA A 32 -26.16 -20.90 37.91
CA ALA A 32 -25.99 -19.46 37.72
C ALA A 32 -27.03 -18.93 36.73
N SER A 33 -27.84 -18.01 37.24
CA SER A 33 -28.81 -17.20 36.50
C SER A 33 -28.10 -16.16 35.62
N ALA A 34 -28.69 -15.86 34.46
CA ALA A 34 -28.24 -14.83 33.54
C ALA A 34 -28.28 -13.42 34.18
N PRO A 35 -27.30 -12.55 33.90
CA PRO A 35 -27.40 -11.15 34.31
C PRO A 35 -28.12 -10.31 33.25
N SER A 36 -29.05 -9.50 33.77
CA SER A 36 -29.83 -8.44 33.15
C SER A 36 -28.96 -7.33 32.55
N ALA A 37 -29.47 -6.73 31.48
CA ALA A 37 -28.89 -5.58 30.80
C ALA A 37 -28.59 -4.42 31.75
N ALA A 38 -27.34 -3.98 31.80
CA ALA A 38 -26.91 -2.79 32.52
C ALA A 38 -26.64 -1.66 31.52
N SER A 39 -27.20 -0.51 31.82
CA SER A 39 -27.16 0.75 31.09
C SER A 39 -25.74 1.28 30.92
N LEU A 40 -25.50 1.90 29.74
CA LEU A 40 -24.26 2.64 29.40
C LEU A 40 -24.07 3.85 30.33
N PRO A 41 -22.86 4.13 30.82
CA PRO A 41 -22.59 5.36 31.57
C PRO A 41 -22.37 6.55 30.61
N THR A 42 -22.85 7.70 31.05
CA THR A 42 -22.65 9.03 30.48
C THR A 42 -21.18 9.46 30.50
N PRO A 43 -20.70 10.29 29.52
CA PRO A 43 -19.30 10.71 29.43
C PRO A 43 -19.01 11.81 30.47
N GLY A 44 -18.05 11.53 31.33
CA GLY A 44 -17.46 12.51 32.23
C GLY A 44 -17.10 11.99 33.61
N GLU A 45 -16.00 11.20 33.71
CA GLU A 45 -15.13 11.17 34.88
C GLU A 45 -13.85 10.40 34.54
N GLY A 46 -12.69 11.09 34.59
CA GLY A 46 -11.39 10.54 34.24
C GLY A 46 -10.82 9.65 35.35
N LEU A 47 -10.26 8.53 34.96
CA LEU A 47 -9.42 7.68 35.80
C LEU A 47 -8.01 8.27 35.94
N PRO A 48 -7.37 8.29 37.11
CA PRO A 48 -6.02 8.80 37.28
C PRO A 48 -4.96 7.73 36.99
N GLY A 49 -3.97 8.08 36.14
CA GLY A 49 -2.65 7.50 36.22
C GLY A 49 -2.21 6.60 35.03
N VAL A 50 -2.28 7.08 33.80
CA VAL A 50 -1.44 6.59 32.69
C VAL A 50 -0.87 7.82 31.98
N PRO A 51 0.46 7.95 31.83
CA PRO A 51 1.01 9.04 31.02
C PRO A 51 0.77 8.71 29.56
N ALA A 52 -0.08 9.50 28.91
CA ALA A 52 -0.53 9.31 27.55
C ALA A 52 0.40 10.03 26.54
N PRO A 53 1.22 9.32 25.76
CA PRO A 53 1.85 9.92 24.58
C PRO A 53 0.80 10.38 23.54
N ALA A 54 -0.32 9.67 23.42
CA ALA A 54 -1.43 10.01 22.53
C ALA A 54 -2.16 11.32 22.91
N ALA A 55 -2.28 11.65 24.20
CA ALA A 55 -2.93 12.88 24.64
C ALA A 55 -2.02 14.12 24.42
N GLU A 56 -0.72 13.98 24.48
CA GLU A 56 0.26 15.04 24.17
C GLU A 56 0.27 15.33 22.67
N LEU A 57 0.21 14.31 21.82
CA LEU A 57 0.08 14.44 20.35
C LEU A 57 -1.24 15.10 19.97
N ALA A 58 -2.37 14.77 20.63
CA ALA A 58 -3.66 15.39 20.39
C ALA A 58 -3.74 16.86 20.88
N ARG A 59 -3.06 17.21 21.97
CA ARG A 59 -2.98 18.62 22.46
C ARG A 59 -2.15 19.50 21.55
N VAL A 60 -1.08 18.98 20.94
CA VAL A 60 -0.27 19.69 19.96
C VAL A 60 -1.08 19.99 18.69
N ALA A 61 -1.97 19.08 18.29
CA ALA A 61 -2.87 19.28 17.14
C ALA A 61 -3.97 20.32 17.40
N ALA A 62 -4.55 20.37 18.60
CA ALA A 62 -5.68 21.24 18.92
C ALA A 62 -5.31 22.70 19.30
N GLY A 63 -4.07 22.95 19.71
CA GLY A 63 -3.64 24.27 20.25
C GLY A 63 -3.23 25.32 19.21
N ARG A 64 -3.26 25.03 17.91
CA ARG A 64 -2.59 25.85 16.87
C ARG A 64 -3.46 26.43 15.74
N ALA A 65 -4.77 26.40 15.89
CA ALA A 65 -5.67 26.94 14.86
C ALA A 65 -5.79 28.49 14.81
N ALA A 66 -5.03 29.27 15.60
CA ALA A 66 -5.20 30.71 15.76
C ALA A 66 -3.94 31.57 15.54
N GLY A 67 -3.01 31.14 14.67
CA GLY A 67 -1.89 32.00 14.25
C GLY A 67 -2.12 32.51 12.83
N ALA A 68 -2.11 33.83 12.63
CA ALA A 68 -2.19 34.46 11.32
C ALA A 68 -1.12 33.89 10.38
N LEU A 69 -1.55 33.09 9.40
CA LEU A 69 -0.70 32.49 8.39
C LEU A 69 -0.13 33.62 7.51
N ALA A 70 1.19 33.75 7.45
CA ALA A 70 1.85 34.38 6.31
C ALA A 70 1.28 33.72 5.05
N GLY A 71 0.93 34.47 4.02
CA GLY A 71 0.29 33.96 2.82
C GLY A 71 1.02 32.74 2.28
N PRO A 72 0.30 31.69 1.82
CA PRO A 72 0.93 30.47 1.34
C PRO A 72 1.93 30.80 0.24
N ALA A 73 3.11 30.18 0.30
CA ALA A 73 4.09 30.27 -0.79
C ALA A 73 3.40 29.89 -2.11
N ALA A 74 3.64 30.66 -3.18
CA ALA A 74 3.06 30.39 -4.48
C ALA A 74 3.51 29.00 -4.98
N VAL A 75 2.54 28.12 -5.24
CA VAL A 75 2.80 26.80 -5.85
C VAL A 75 3.18 27.01 -7.31
N ARG A 76 4.22 26.33 -7.80
CA ARG A 76 4.58 26.30 -9.22
C ARG A 76 4.00 25.05 -9.88
N LEU A 77 3.76 25.10 -11.18
CA LEU A 77 3.12 24.02 -11.93
C LEU A 77 3.80 22.64 -11.77
N GLY A 78 5.11 22.62 -11.57
CA GLY A 78 5.88 21.39 -11.35
C GLY A 78 6.10 20.99 -9.89
N ASP A 79 5.53 21.72 -8.92
CA ASP A 79 5.76 21.47 -7.48
C ASP A 79 4.84 20.38 -6.92
N VAL A 80 4.57 19.32 -7.68
CA VAL A 80 3.75 18.16 -7.29
C VAL A 80 4.60 16.91 -7.07
N VAL A 81 4.10 16.00 -6.27
CA VAL A 81 4.69 14.69 -5.99
C VAL A 81 3.66 13.60 -6.30
N PRO A 82 3.99 12.61 -7.13
CA PRO A 82 5.19 12.41 -7.96
C PRO A 82 5.40 13.47 -9.04
N ALA A 83 6.67 13.66 -9.47
CA ALA A 83 7.02 14.59 -10.54
C ALA A 83 6.33 14.20 -11.85
N PRO A 84 5.67 15.15 -12.54
CA PRO A 84 5.11 14.87 -13.86
C PRO A 84 6.18 14.65 -14.93
N GLY A 85 5.82 13.86 -15.96
CA GLY A 85 6.71 13.60 -17.09
C GLY A 85 7.03 14.85 -17.91
N GLN A 86 6.06 15.73 -18.13
CA GLN A 86 6.23 16.98 -18.85
C GLN A 86 5.48 18.12 -18.18
N VAL A 87 6.13 19.28 -18.07
CA VAL A 87 5.57 20.51 -17.51
C VAL A 87 5.91 21.67 -18.42
N LEU A 88 4.89 22.38 -18.90
CA LEU A 88 5.00 23.55 -19.79
C LEU A 88 4.28 24.73 -19.13
N PRO A 89 4.98 25.60 -18.37
CA PRO A 89 4.37 26.76 -17.74
C PRO A 89 3.83 27.76 -18.78
N ASP A 90 2.66 28.36 -18.50
CA ASP A 90 2.10 29.44 -19.32
C ASP A 90 2.26 30.78 -18.59
N PRO A 91 3.00 31.74 -19.17
CA PRO A 91 3.17 33.07 -18.58
C PRO A 91 1.89 33.93 -18.63
N ALA A 92 0.82 33.50 -19.31
CA ALA A 92 -0.45 34.25 -19.41
C ALA A 92 -1.17 34.40 -18.07
N GLY A 93 -0.84 33.55 -17.08
CA GLY A 93 -1.28 33.71 -15.70
C GLY A 93 -2.06 32.53 -15.13
N ASP A 94 -2.38 32.66 -13.84
CA ASP A 94 -3.01 31.62 -13.02
C ASP A 94 -4.53 31.61 -13.22
N PHE A 95 -5.12 30.42 -13.08
CA PHE A 95 -6.56 30.27 -12.86
C PHE A 95 -6.90 30.53 -11.39
N THR A 96 -8.01 31.23 -11.12
CA THR A 96 -8.54 31.39 -9.75
C THR A 96 -9.91 30.71 -9.66
N LEU A 97 -10.01 29.70 -8.80
CA LEU A 97 -11.27 29.02 -8.52
C LEU A 97 -12.19 29.94 -7.72
N SER A 98 -13.44 30.09 -8.16
CA SER A 98 -14.46 30.95 -7.57
C SER A 98 -15.71 30.16 -7.15
N ALA A 99 -16.60 30.79 -6.39
CA ALA A 99 -17.80 30.16 -5.84
C ALA A 99 -18.85 29.76 -6.90
N ASP A 100 -18.81 30.38 -8.07
CA ASP A 100 -19.68 30.11 -9.22
C ASP A 100 -19.11 29.02 -10.14
N ALA A 101 -17.97 28.42 -9.80
CA ALA A 101 -17.36 27.37 -10.58
C ALA A 101 -18.25 26.10 -10.63
N VAL A 102 -18.38 25.55 -11.83
CA VAL A 102 -19.11 24.29 -12.11
C VAL A 102 -18.14 23.29 -12.69
N LEU A 103 -18.15 22.05 -12.16
CA LEU A 103 -17.43 20.94 -12.77
C LEU A 103 -18.26 20.38 -13.93
N ARG A 104 -17.71 20.46 -15.13
CA ARG A 104 -18.34 19.99 -16.35
C ARG A 104 -17.68 18.70 -16.81
N VAL A 105 -18.47 17.67 -17.06
CA VAL A 105 -17.92 16.32 -17.26
C VAL A 105 -18.61 15.58 -18.39
N SER A 106 -17.85 14.71 -19.06
CA SER A 106 -18.45 13.61 -19.81
C SER A 106 -19.12 12.63 -18.83
N PRO A 107 -20.24 11.99 -19.19
CA PRO A 107 -21.00 11.13 -18.25
C PRO A 107 -20.15 10.08 -17.54
N ALA A 108 -19.21 9.45 -18.22
CA ALA A 108 -18.32 8.44 -17.65
C ALA A 108 -17.23 9.01 -16.70
N ALA A 109 -17.07 10.33 -16.62
CA ALA A 109 -16.17 11.03 -15.69
C ALA A 109 -16.86 11.50 -14.40
N ARG A 110 -18.18 11.29 -14.27
CA ARG A 110 -18.98 11.84 -13.16
C ARG A 110 -18.45 11.43 -11.79
N ASP A 111 -18.13 10.16 -11.59
CA ASP A 111 -17.66 9.66 -10.29
C ASP A 111 -16.34 10.32 -9.86
N VAL A 112 -15.43 10.53 -10.81
CA VAL A 112 -14.16 11.24 -10.55
C VAL A 112 -14.42 12.71 -10.20
N ALA A 113 -15.36 13.35 -10.90
CA ALA A 113 -15.70 14.74 -10.63
C ALA A 113 -16.38 14.94 -9.27
N GLU A 114 -17.26 14.03 -8.86
CA GLU A 114 -17.85 14.08 -7.52
C GLU A 114 -16.81 13.85 -6.42
N GLN A 115 -15.82 12.98 -6.66
CA GLN A 115 -14.69 12.84 -5.74
C GLN A 115 -13.86 14.12 -5.67
N LEU A 116 -13.51 14.73 -6.81
CA LEU A 116 -12.80 16.01 -6.83
C LEU A 116 -13.59 17.09 -6.10
N ALA A 117 -14.88 17.23 -6.39
CA ALA A 117 -15.75 18.17 -5.69
C ALA A 117 -15.78 17.90 -4.17
N GLY A 118 -15.84 16.62 -3.78
CA GLY A 118 -15.80 16.18 -2.38
C GLY A 118 -14.53 16.60 -1.66
N TRP A 119 -13.39 16.62 -2.34
CA TRP A 119 -12.12 17.10 -1.75
C TRP A 119 -12.02 18.62 -1.66
N LEU A 120 -12.66 19.35 -2.59
CA LEU A 120 -12.52 20.81 -2.66
C LEU A 120 -13.57 21.55 -1.83
N ARG A 121 -14.80 21.04 -1.76
CA ARG A 121 -15.93 21.67 -1.07
C ARG A 121 -15.65 22.04 0.40
N PRO A 122 -15.06 21.15 1.23
CA PRO A 122 -14.85 21.47 2.65
C PRO A 122 -14.03 22.73 2.86
N ALA A 123 -12.87 22.82 2.23
CA ALA A 123 -11.93 23.92 2.41
C ALA A 123 -12.35 25.21 1.72
N THR A 124 -12.98 25.10 0.54
CA THR A 124 -13.39 26.29 -0.24
C THR A 124 -14.72 26.88 0.25
N GLY A 125 -15.60 26.06 0.80
CA GLY A 125 -16.99 26.43 1.07
C GLY A 125 -17.81 26.63 -0.21
N PHE A 126 -17.27 26.31 -1.39
CA PHE A 126 -17.94 26.49 -2.68
C PHE A 126 -18.83 25.29 -3.01
N PRO A 127 -20.01 25.50 -3.64
CA PRO A 127 -20.95 24.42 -3.94
C PRO A 127 -20.42 23.44 -4.99
N LEU A 128 -19.61 23.89 -5.95
CA LEU A 128 -18.97 23.10 -7.02
C LEU A 128 -19.90 22.02 -7.60
N PRO A 129 -21.04 22.39 -8.20
CA PRO A 129 -21.96 21.43 -8.77
C PRO A 129 -21.32 20.70 -9.95
N VAL A 130 -21.68 19.40 -10.14
CA VAL A 130 -21.22 18.57 -11.26
C VAL A 130 -22.32 18.52 -12.33
N ALA A 131 -21.99 18.91 -13.56
CA ALA A 131 -22.90 18.96 -14.70
C ALA A 131 -22.42 18.04 -15.84
N ASP A 132 -23.34 17.25 -16.41
CA ASP A 132 -23.10 16.33 -17.54
C ASP A 132 -23.01 17.09 -18.87
N THR A 133 -22.05 17.98 -19.01
CA THR A 133 -21.74 18.73 -20.22
C THR A 133 -20.27 19.14 -20.19
N THR A 134 -19.63 19.07 -21.35
CA THR A 134 -18.23 19.49 -21.50
C THR A 134 -18.11 20.90 -22.12
N GLU A 135 -19.23 21.56 -22.44
CA GLU A 135 -19.26 22.88 -23.03
C GLU A 135 -19.30 23.98 -21.98
N GLY A 136 -18.41 24.95 -22.12
CA GLY A 136 -18.36 26.23 -21.41
C GLY A 136 -18.32 26.12 -19.88
N GLY A 137 -17.17 26.33 -19.25
CA GLY A 137 -17.06 26.39 -17.80
C GLY A 137 -15.61 26.34 -17.32
N PRO A 138 -15.37 26.81 -16.08
CA PRO A 138 -14.00 26.97 -15.59
C PRO A 138 -13.31 25.64 -15.19
N LEU A 139 -14.05 24.57 -14.92
CA LEU A 139 -13.49 23.25 -14.62
C LEU A 139 -14.11 22.20 -15.53
N THR A 140 -13.30 21.47 -16.28
CA THR A 140 -13.76 20.46 -17.22
C THR A 140 -12.94 19.16 -17.08
N LEU A 141 -13.64 18.03 -16.91
CA LEU A 141 -13.05 16.68 -16.96
C LEU A 141 -13.63 15.96 -18.18
N THR A 142 -12.76 15.58 -19.11
CA THR A 142 -13.19 14.95 -20.37
C THR A 142 -12.47 13.62 -20.56
N LEU A 143 -13.24 12.56 -20.79
CA LEU A 143 -12.69 11.34 -21.38
C LEU A 143 -12.55 11.57 -22.89
N SER A 144 -11.34 11.52 -23.41
CA SER A 144 -11.12 11.40 -24.83
C SER A 144 -11.57 10.01 -25.27
N PRO A 145 -12.24 9.87 -26.45
CA PRO A 145 -12.40 8.55 -27.01
C PRO A 145 -11.01 7.95 -27.17
N ALA A 146 -10.76 6.80 -26.53
CA ALA A 146 -9.58 6.03 -26.86
C ALA A 146 -9.60 5.80 -28.37
N ASP A 147 -8.52 6.12 -29.08
CA ASP A 147 -8.30 5.58 -30.41
C ASP A 147 -8.39 4.06 -30.26
N THR A 148 -9.49 3.50 -30.80
CA THR A 148 -9.76 2.06 -30.79
C THR A 148 -8.80 1.38 -31.78
N ALA A 149 -7.54 1.29 -31.45
CA ALA A 149 -6.57 0.50 -32.16
C ALA A 149 -5.37 0.15 -31.30
N VAL A 150 -5.56 -0.69 -30.28
CA VAL A 150 -4.69 -1.84 -29.95
C VAL A 150 -5.49 -2.74 -29.00
N PRO A 151 -5.86 -3.96 -29.39
CA PRO A 151 -6.46 -4.90 -28.46
C PRO A 151 -5.42 -5.29 -27.41
N SER A 152 -5.84 -5.23 -26.14
CA SER A 152 -5.13 -5.83 -25.01
C SER A 152 -4.64 -7.22 -25.42
N GLY A 153 -3.32 -7.39 -25.51
CA GLY A 153 -2.69 -8.58 -26.02
C GLY A 153 -2.97 -9.79 -25.16
N ALA A 154 -3.89 -10.61 -25.61
CA ALA A 154 -3.85 -12.03 -25.36
C ALA A 154 -2.59 -12.57 -26.02
N VAL A 155 -1.68 -13.14 -25.25
CA VAL A 155 -0.50 -13.84 -25.75
C VAL A 155 -0.99 -15.07 -26.52
N ALA A 156 -0.96 -14.99 -27.85
CA ALA A 156 -1.08 -16.15 -28.74
C ALA A 156 0.29 -16.49 -29.29
N SER A 157 0.79 -17.63 -28.88
CA SER A 157 1.94 -18.32 -29.47
C SER A 157 1.56 -19.04 -30.77
N GLY A 158 2.38 -18.85 -31.83
CA GLY A 158 2.38 -19.77 -32.98
C GLY A 158 2.62 -19.12 -34.35
N PRO A 159 3.12 -19.85 -35.35
CA PRO A 159 4.23 -19.42 -36.18
C PRO A 159 3.86 -18.77 -37.53
N ALA A 160 4.87 -18.13 -38.11
CA ALA A 160 4.87 -17.44 -39.40
C ALA A 160 4.45 -18.32 -40.61
N SER A 161 3.68 -17.74 -41.53
CA SER A 161 3.76 -18.11 -42.94
C SER A 161 3.34 -16.93 -43.82
N THR A 162 4.09 -16.77 -44.84
CA THR A 162 4.16 -15.89 -45.99
C THR A 162 2.89 -15.77 -46.87
N GLY A 163 2.67 -14.57 -47.45
CA GLY A 163 2.00 -14.48 -48.76
C GLY A 163 1.16 -13.23 -49.02
N ARG A 164 1.70 -12.34 -49.83
CA ARG A 164 1.12 -11.39 -50.81
C ARG A 164 -0.40 -11.41 -51.09
N GLU A 165 -1.07 -10.27 -51.19
CA GLU A 165 -1.30 -9.49 -52.43
C GLU A 165 -2.26 -8.32 -52.20
N ALA A 166 -2.05 -7.26 -52.98
CA ALA A 166 -2.79 -6.01 -53.02
C ALA A 166 -4.08 -6.09 -53.85
N ALA A 167 -5.07 -5.28 -53.50
CA ALA A 167 -6.01 -4.72 -54.51
C ALA A 167 -6.66 -3.43 -53.97
N ASP A 168 -6.50 -2.36 -54.75
CA ASP A 168 -7.21 -1.08 -54.74
C ASP A 168 -8.73 -1.23 -54.94
N VAL A 169 -9.54 -0.36 -54.29
CA VAL A 169 -10.64 0.33 -54.93
C VAL A 169 -10.99 1.63 -54.20
N ALA A 170 -11.19 2.68 -54.98
CA ALA A 170 -11.42 4.07 -54.62
C ALA A 170 -12.88 4.42 -54.21
N GLY A 171 -13.03 5.54 -53.47
CA GLY A 171 -14.02 6.53 -53.78
C GLY A 171 -15.17 6.73 -52.77
N GLY A 172 -15.25 7.91 -52.16
CA GLY A 172 -16.46 8.46 -51.59
C GLY A 172 -16.28 9.35 -50.38
N GLU A 173 -16.04 10.66 -50.58
CA GLU A 173 -16.27 11.64 -49.49
C GLU A 173 -17.76 11.85 -49.26
N PRO A 174 -18.13 12.17 -47.99
CA PRO A 174 -18.82 13.44 -47.79
C PRO A 174 -18.36 14.25 -46.57
N SER A 175 -18.08 15.47 -46.83
CA SER A 175 -18.46 16.73 -46.20
C SER A 175 -18.65 16.81 -44.67
N GLY A 176 -17.74 17.54 -44.03
CA GLY A 176 -18.09 18.64 -43.15
C GLY A 176 -18.49 18.32 -41.71
N ALA A 177 -17.53 17.81 -40.89
CA ALA A 177 -17.48 18.14 -39.48
C ALA A 177 -16.01 18.40 -39.15
N THR A 178 -15.69 19.59 -38.67
CA THR A 178 -14.35 19.93 -38.20
C THR A 178 -14.01 19.10 -36.98
N ALA A 179 -13.51 17.88 -37.21
CA ALA A 179 -12.81 17.11 -36.21
C ALA A 179 -11.53 17.90 -35.87
N ARG A 180 -11.48 18.48 -34.67
CA ARG A 180 -10.21 18.95 -34.11
C ARG A 180 -9.35 17.69 -33.98
N THR A 181 -8.34 17.62 -34.82
CA THR A 181 -7.28 16.61 -34.74
C THR A 181 -6.75 16.59 -33.32
N ALA A 182 -6.81 15.42 -32.65
CA ALA A 182 -6.02 15.16 -31.45
C ALA A 182 -4.58 15.57 -31.75
N GLY A 183 -4.00 16.40 -30.89
CA GLY A 183 -2.60 16.80 -31.06
C GLY A 183 -1.71 15.55 -30.98
N PRO A 184 -0.53 15.57 -31.63
CA PRO A 184 0.41 14.44 -31.61
C PRO A 184 0.85 14.00 -30.20
N ASP A 185 0.50 14.75 -29.16
CA ASP A 185 0.89 14.53 -27.76
C ASP A 185 -0.05 13.63 -26.95
N ASP A 186 -1.27 13.34 -27.44
CA ASP A 186 -2.25 12.50 -26.72
C ASP A 186 -2.11 11.00 -27.05
N ALA A 187 -1.40 10.67 -28.13
CA ALA A 187 -1.09 9.30 -28.50
C ALA A 187 0.01 8.75 -27.60
N GLY A 188 -0.38 7.98 -26.55
CA GLY A 188 0.57 7.27 -25.68
C GLY A 188 0.43 7.51 -24.18
N LEU A 189 -0.66 8.12 -23.71
CA LEU A 189 -0.94 8.31 -22.28
C LEU A 189 -1.21 6.97 -21.55
N GLY A 190 -1.67 5.93 -22.25
CA GLY A 190 -2.08 4.68 -21.62
C GLY A 190 -3.31 4.86 -20.72
N ASP A 191 -3.57 3.83 -19.90
CA ASP A 191 -4.79 3.79 -19.09
C ASP A 191 -4.77 4.74 -17.90
N GLU A 192 -3.60 5.12 -17.39
CA GLU A 192 -3.47 5.93 -16.18
C GLU A 192 -2.91 7.33 -16.43
N GLY A 193 -2.51 7.63 -17.67
CA GLY A 193 -1.97 8.95 -18.02
C GLY A 193 -3.07 9.98 -18.26
N TYR A 194 -2.68 11.24 -18.16
CA TYR A 194 -3.58 12.40 -18.31
C TYR A 194 -2.84 13.61 -18.88
N ARG A 195 -3.64 14.53 -19.44
CA ARG A 195 -3.25 15.89 -19.77
C ARG A 195 -4.04 16.84 -18.88
N LEU A 196 -3.39 17.81 -18.27
CA LEU A 196 -3.97 18.89 -17.47
C LEU A 196 -3.55 20.22 -18.06
N ASP A 197 -4.52 21.01 -18.55
CA ASP A 197 -4.32 22.35 -19.08
C ASP A 197 -4.93 23.38 -18.13
N VAL A 198 -4.15 24.37 -17.72
CA VAL A 198 -4.57 25.49 -16.88
C VAL A 198 -4.37 26.79 -17.64
N THR A 199 -5.44 27.52 -17.83
CA THR A 199 -5.45 28.87 -18.43
C THR A 199 -6.14 29.84 -17.49
N VAL A 200 -6.03 31.14 -17.72
CA VAL A 200 -6.78 32.16 -16.95
C VAL A 200 -8.30 31.94 -16.95
N GLY A 201 -8.82 31.27 -18.00
CA GLY A 201 -10.25 30.97 -18.17
C GLY A 201 -10.72 29.66 -17.54
N GLY A 202 -9.82 28.79 -17.10
CA GLY A 202 -10.21 27.52 -16.52
C GLY A 202 -9.17 26.43 -16.54
N VAL A 203 -9.56 25.27 -15.99
CA VAL A 203 -8.77 24.03 -15.93
C VAL A 203 -9.48 22.94 -16.72
N ARG A 204 -8.74 22.23 -17.53
CA ARG A 204 -9.20 21.06 -18.27
C ARG A 204 -8.32 19.84 -17.96
N ILE A 205 -8.95 18.73 -17.58
CA ILE A 205 -8.28 17.44 -17.44
C ILE A 205 -8.81 16.49 -18.51
N THR A 206 -7.93 15.90 -19.30
CA THR A 206 -8.25 14.95 -20.36
C THR A 206 -7.48 13.66 -20.16
N ALA A 207 -8.13 12.51 -20.29
CA ALA A 207 -7.52 11.18 -20.19
C ALA A 207 -8.29 10.15 -21.02
N GLY A 208 -7.67 9.01 -21.28
CA GLY A 208 -8.33 7.88 -21.98
C GLY A 208 -9.27 7.09 -21.08
N THR A 209 -9.07 7.12 -19.77
CA THR A 209 -9.83 6.35 -18.78
C THR A 209 -10.20 7.17 -17.54
N PRO A 210 -11.16 6.71 -16.72
CA PRO A 210 -11.43 7.31 -15.41
C PRO A 210 -10.23 7.32 -14.47
N ALA A 211 -9.32 6.32 -14.54
CA ALA A 211 -8.11 6.27 -13.73
C ALA A 211 -7.16 7.43 -14.06
N GLY A 212 -6.92 7.70 -15.34
CA GLY A 212 -6.13 8.85 -15.77
C GLY A 212 -6.75 10.18 -15.32
N LEU A 213 -8.08 10.34 -15.44
CA LEU A 213 -8.76 11.55 -14.92
C LEU A 213 -8.59 11.70 -13.40
N PHE A 214 -8.66 10.60 -12.65
CA PHE A 214 -8.47 10.58 -11.21
C PHE A 214 -7.05 11.05 -10.83
N HIS A 215 -6.03 10.57 -11.52
CA HIS A 215 -4.64 11.01 -11.31
C HIS A 215 -4.45 12.49 -11.67
N GLY A 216 -5.08 12.96 -12.72
CA GLY A 216 -5.12 14.38 -13.08
C GLY A 216 -5.82 15.23 -12.00
N ALA A 217 -6.91 14.74 -11.42
CA ALA A 217 -7.62 15.39 -10.33
C ALA A 217 -6.76 15.46 -9.04
N GLN A 218 -6.00 14.40 -8.71
CA GLN A 218 -5.02 14.45 -7.60
C GLN A 218 -3.91 15.47 -7.86
N THR A 219 -3.46 15.62 -9.10
CA THR A 219 -2.50 16.65 -9.47
C THR A 219 -3.10 18.06 -9.31
N LEU A 220 -4.31 18.29 -9.79
CA LEU A 220 -5.01 19.57 -9.60
C LEU A 220 -5.15 19.92 -8.10
N ARG A 221 -5.50 18.94 -7.26
CA ARG A 221 -5.58 19.12 -5.80
C ARG A 221 -4.24 19.56 -5.21
N GLN A 222 -3.11 19.00 -5.67
CA GLN A 222 -1.78 19.42 -5.20
C GLN A 222 -1.35 20.81 -5.74
N LEU A 223 -1.88 21.25 -6.88
CA LEU A 223 -1.60 22.58 -7.43
C LEU A 223 -2.36 23.70 -6.70
N LEU A 224 -3.43 23.38 -5.99
CA LEU A 224 -4.12 24.34 -5.10
C LEU A 224 -3.28 24.58 -3.83
N PRO A 225 -3.43 25.74 -3.15
CA PRO A 225 -2.75 26.00 -1.88
C PRO A 225 -3.00 24.93 -0.81
N ALA A 226 -2.03 24.68 0.07
CA ALA A 226 -2.10 23.64 1.11
C ALA A 226 -3.38 23.66 1.98
N PRO A 227 -3.98 24.82 2.32
CA PRO A 227 -5.25 24.88 3.03
C PRO A 227 -6.43 24.16 2.33
N ILE A 228 -6.28 23.70 1.08
CA ILE A 228 -7.30 22.88 0.40
C ILE A 228 -7.57 21.55 1.13
N GLU A 229 -6.64 21.12 1.97
CA GLU A 229 -6.79 19.92 2.81
C GLU A 229 -7.61 20.17 4.10
N SER A 230 -8.07 21.39 4.34
CA SER A 230 -8.85 21.74 5.53
C SER A 230 -10.24 21.07 5.51
N PRO A 231 -10.69 20.50 6.64
CA PRO A 231 -12.05 19.96 6.76
C PRO A 231 -13.12 21.06 6.89
N ALA A 232 -12.73 22.34 6.98
CA ALA A 232 -13.63 23.49 7.12
C ALA A 232 -13.21 24.62 6.19
N PRO A 233 -14.14 25.55 5.81
CA PRO A 233 -13.87 26.64 4.91
C PRO A 233 -12.74 27.55 5.41
N VAL A 234 -11.82 27.91 4.50
CA VAL A 234 -10.68 28.80 4.76
C VAL A 234 -10.67 29.93 3.74
N ALA A 235 -10.49 31.17 4.22
CA ALA A 235 -10.47 32.34 3.38
C ALA A 235 -9.08 32.58 2.75
N VAL A 236 -8.81 31.88 1.63
CA VAL A 236 -7.59 32.05 0.82
C VAL A 236 -7.94 32.22 -0.66
N ARG A 237 -7.01 32.77 -1.43
CA ARG A 237 -7.14 32.75 -2.90
C ARG A 237 -6.81 31.37 -3.42
N TRP A 238 -7.77 30.72 -4.03
CA TRP A 238 -7.63 29.38 -4.63
C TRP A 238 -7.06 29.47 -6.04
N ALA A 239 -5.77 29.79 -6.14
CA ALA A 239 -5.08 29.94 -7.41
C ALA A 239 -4.39 28.65 -7.83
N VAL A 240 -4.46 28.33 -9.12
CA VAL A 240 -3.77 27.21 -9.79
C VAL A 240 -2.83 27.79 -10.84
N PRO A 241 -1.53 27.48 -10.80
CA PRO A 241 -0.55 28.03 -11.75
C PRO A 241 -0.86 27.63 -13.19
N GLY A 242 -0.75 28.59 -14.12
CA GLY A 242 -1.03 28.41 -15.55
C GLY A 242 -0.02 27.52 -16.27
N GLY A 243 -0.51 26.73 -17.24
CA GLY A 243 0.32 25.90 -18.10
C GLY A 243 -0.27 24.52 -18.38
N THR A 244 0.55 23.64 -18.93
CA THR A 244 0.17 22.27 -19.29
C THR A 244 1.05 21.25 -18.57
N ILE A 245 0.42 20.20 -18.06
CA ILE A 245 1.06 18.97 -17.58
C ILE A 245 0.61 17.81 -18.46
N VAL A 246 1.58 17.02 -18.97
CA VAL A 246 1.34 15.72 -19.62
C VAL A 246 2.06 14.66 -18.81
N ASP A 247 1.35 13.65 -18.34
CA ASP A 247 1.87 12.76 -17.32
C ASP A 247 1.31 11.33 -17.44
N ARG A 248 2.15 10.35 -17.12
CA ARG A 248 1.80 8.92 -17.10
C ARG A 248 2.77 8.13 -16.22
N PRO A 249 2.37 6.96 -15.69
CA PRO A 249 3.25 6.17 -14.85
C PRO A 249 4.39 5.53 -15.64
N ARG A 250 5.55 5.41 -14.97
CA ARG A 250 6.71 4.66 -15.44
C ARG A 250 6.49 3.14 -15.36
N PHE A 251 5.87 2.68 -14.26
CA PHE A 251 5.59 1.26 -14.02
C PHE A 251 4.09 1.04 -13.79
N PRO A 252 3.55 -0.10 -14.29
CA PRO A 252 2.13 -0.44 -14.10
C PRO A 252 1.77 -0.80 -12.66
N TYR A 253 2.70 -1.32 -11.85
CA TYR A 253 2.50 -1.66 -10.45
C TYR A 253 3.17 -0.64 -9.54
N ARG A 254 2.41 -0.03 -8.64
CA ARG A 254 2.89 0.94 -7.65
C ARG A 254 2.10 0.69 -6.38
N GLY A 255 2.69 -0.05 -5.44
CA GLY A 255 2.00 -0.55 -4.27
C GLY A 255 2.54 -0.04 -2.93
N ALA A 256 1.73 -0.29 -1.91
CA ALA A 256 2.21 -0.39 -0.55
C ALA A 256 1.49 -1.57 0.13
N MET A 257 2.19 -2.27 1.01
CA MET A 257 1.64 -3.33 1.83
C MET A 257 1.34 -2.76 3.23
N LEU A 258 0.22 -3.20 3.80
CA LEU A 258 -0.10 -3.01 5.21
C LEU A 258 -0.24 -4.39 5.86
N ASP A 259 0.62 -4.67 6.82
CA ASP A 259 0.48 -5.81 7.71
C ASP A 259 -0.67 -5.54 8.69
N VAL A 260 -1.71 -6.35 8.63
CA VAL A 260 -2.85 -6.32 9.55
C VAL A 260 -2.88 -7.55 10.47
N ALA A 261 -1.88 -8.44 10.30
CA ALA A 261 -1.78 -9.69 11.05
C ALA A 261 -1.05 -9.51 12.38
N ARG A 262 0.10 -8.80 12.40
CA ARG A 262 0.84 -8.54 13.65
C ARG A 262 0.04 -7.66 14.60
N HIS A 263 -0.60 -6.59 14.08
CA HIS A 263 -1.63 -5.83 14.78
C HIS A 263 -2.84 -5.64 13.87
N PHE A 264 -4.03 -5.72 14.43
CA PHE A 264 -5.28 -5.53 13.69
C PHE A 264 -5.63 -4.05 13.55
N PHE A 265 -5.91 -3.61 12.32
CA PHE A 265 -6.39 -2.27 12.02
C PHE A 265 -7.85 -2.32 11.57
N PRO A 266 -8.76 -1.53 12.18
CA PRO A 266 -10.16 -1.46 11.77
C PRO A 266 -10.30 -1.01 10.31
N VAL A 267 -11.46 -1.30 9.70
CA VAL A 267 -11.76 -0.95 8.31
C VAL A 267 -11.46 0.52 8.02
N GLU A 268 -11.84 1.45 8.91
CA GLU A 268 -11.64 2.89 8.69
C GLU A 268 -10.17 3.27 8.56
N ASP A 269 -9.28 2.62 9.29
CA ASP A 269 -7.83 2.84 9.19
C ASP A 269 -7.28 2.34 7.85
N VAL A 270 -7.75 1.17 7.38
CA VAL A 270 -7.40 0.66 6.04
C VAL A 270 -7.90 1.60 4.94
N LEU A 271 -9.14 2.13 5.06
CA LEU A 271 -9.67 3.11 4.11
C LEU A 271 -8.82 4.40 4.09
N ARG A 272 -8.31 4.82 5.24
CA ARG A 272 -7.40 5.98 5.34
C ARG A 272 -6.06 5.72 4.64
N VAL A 273 -5.51 4.51 4.77
CA VAL A 273 -4.32 4.09 4.02
C VAL A 273 -4.60 4.11 2.51
N VAL A 274 -5.74 3.60 2.05
CA VAL A 274 -6.15 3.70 0.63
C VAL A 274 -6.15 5.16 0.14
N ASP A 275 -6.64 6.11 0.95
CA ASP A 275 -6.62 7.54 0.60
C ASP A 275 -5.18 8.08 0.48
N HIS A 276 -4.25 7.61 1.31
CA HIS A 276 -2.84 7.98 1.22
C HIS A 276 -2.19 7.44 -0.06
N LEU A 277 -2.45 6.19 -0.42
CA LEU A 277 -1.97 5.62 -1.67
C LEU A 277 -2.47 6.41 -2.89
N ALA A 278 -3.78 6.62 -2.95
CA ALA A 278 -4.44 7.34 -4.04
C ALA A 278 -3.93 8.77 -4.21
N ARG A 279 -3.62 9.47 -3.11
CA ARG A 279 -3.08 10.83 -3.11
C ARG A 279 -1.77 10.93 -3.90
N TYR A 280 -0.93 9.90 -3.82
CA TYR A 280 0.38 9.83 -4.48
C TYR A 280 0.40 8.89 -5.70
N LYS A 281 -0.76 8.57 -6.28
CA LYS A 281 -0.91 7.79 -7.52
C LYS A 281 -0.36 6.36 -7.40
N LEU A 282 -0.32 5.81 -6.18
CA LEU A 282 -0.15 4.38 -5.98
C LEU A 282 -1.47 3.68 -6.32
N ASN A 283 -1.39 2.51 -6.96
CA ASN A 283 -2.56 1.81 -7.51
C ASN A 283 -2.77 0.39 -6.97
N HIS A 284 -1.97 -0.03 -5.98
CA HIS A 284 -2.14 -1.33 -5.31
C HIS A 284 -2.02 -1.18 -3.79
N LEU A 285 -2.96 -1.81 -3.09
CA LEU A 285 -2.88 -2.07 -1.65
C LEU A 285 -2.71 -3.57 -1.45
N HIS A 286 -1.54 -3.97 -1.02
CA HIS A 286 -1.26 -5.32 -0.58
C HIS A 286 -1.67 -5.44 0.89
N LEU A 287 -2.56 -6.37 1.23
CA LEU A 287 -2.98 -6.66 2.60
C LEU A 287 -2.38 -7.99 3.05
N HIS A 288 -1.45 -7.94 3.99
CA HIS A 288 -0.91 -9.10 4.67
C HIS A 288 -1.90 -9.55 5.74
N LEU A 289 -2.76 -10.51 5.36
CA LEU A 289 -3.97 -10.86 6.13
C LEU A 289 -3.75 -11.96 7.17
N THR A 290 -2.64 -12.70 7.08
CA THR A 290 -2.40 -13.89 7.92
C THR A 290 -0.94 -14.03 8.29
N ASP A 291 -0.69 -14.29 9.59
CA ASP A 291 0.63 -14.56 10.13
C ASP A 291 0.53 -15.37 11.43
N ASP A 292 1.65 -15.59 12.11
CA ASP A 292 1.75 -16.34 13.36
C ASP A 292 0.88 -15.75 14.48
N GLN A 293 0.72 -14.42 14.51
CA GLN A 293 0.00 -13.71 15.56
C GLN A 293 -1.49 -13.57 15.28
N GLY A 294 -1.91 -13.69 14.01
CA GLY A 294 -3.30 -13.47 13.70
C GLY A 294 -3.75 -13.84 12.30
N TRP A 295 -4.97 -14.32 12.21
CA TRP A 295 -5.71 -14.55 10.97
C TRP A 295 -6.82 -13.52 10.83
N ARG A 296 -6.79 -12.66 9.80
CA ARG A 296 -7.60 -11.44 9.76
C ARG A 296 -8.73 -11.43 8.73
N ILE A 297 -9.00 -12.51 8.02
CA ILE A 297 -10.09 -12.59 7.03
C ILE A 297 -11.01 -13.78 7.30
N ALA A 298 -12.32 -13.55 7.30
CA ALA A 298 -13.31 -14.61 7.47
C ALA A 298 -13.36 -15.53 6.25
N VAL A 299 -13.28 -16.84 6.51
CA VAL A 299 -13.39 -17.94 5.55
C VAL A 299 -14.51 -18.85 6.03
N ASP A 300 -15.61 -18.95 5.27
CA ASP A 300 -16.82 -19.66 5.72
C ASP A 300 -16.61 -21.15 5.94
N SER A 301 -15.76 -21.78 5.12
CA SER A 301 -15.42 -23.21 5.26
C SER A 301 -14.51 -23.50 6.47
N TRP A 302 -13.82 -22.48 7.00
CA TRP A 302 -12.87 -22.61 8.10
C TRP A 302 -13.10 -21.53 9.19
N PRO A 303 -14.28 -21.46 9.87
CA PRO A 303 -14.67 -20.35 10.74
C PRO A 303 -13.75 -20.13 11.95
N ARG A 304 -13.14 -21.19 12.49
CA ARG A 304 -12.22 -21.06 13.64
C ARG A 304 -10.94 -20.29 13.30
N LEU A 305 -10.60 -20.09 12.01
CA LEU A 305 -9.46 -19.25 11.65
C LEU A 305 -9.57 -17.83 12.22
N THR A 306 -10.77 -17.25 12.20
CA THR A 306 -11.03 -15.93 12.79
C THR A 306 -11.43 -16.03 14.26
N GLU A 307 -12.32 -16.96 14.61
CA GLU A 307 -12.82 -17.11 15.98
C GLU A 307 -11.70 -17.43 17.00
N VAL A 308 -10.71 -18.22 16.59
CA VAL A 308 -9.58 -18.64 17.41
C VAL A 308 -8.29 -17.97 16.96
N GLY A 309 -7.95 -18.09 15.67
CA GLY A 309 -6.71 -17.55 15.11
C GLY A 309 -6.71 -16.02 14.99
N GLY A 310 -7.87 -15.37 15.03
CA GLY A 310 -7.99 -13.90 15.03
C GLY A 310 -7.94 -13.25 16.40
N ALA A 311 -7.78 -14.02 17.49
CA ALA A 311 -7.98 -13.54 18.85
C ALA A 311 -6.80 -12.75 19.44
N THR A 312 -5.59 -12.87 18.86
CA THR A 312 -4.33 -12.33 19.40
C THR A 312 -3.66 -11.34 18.45
N ALA A 313 -2.66 -10.63 18.97
CA ALA A 313 -1.74 -9.76 18.27
C ALA A 313 -0.37 -9.79 18.96
N VAL A 314 0.64 -9.13 18.44
CA VAL A 314 1.94 -8.96 19.12
C VAL A 314 1.75 -8.33 20.50
N GLY A 315 2.52 -8.81 21.48
CA GLY A 315 2.53 -8.28 22.85
C GLY A 315 1.24 -8.49 23.61
N ASP A 316 0.49 -9.57 23.31
CA ASP A 316 -0.84 -9.86 23.87
C ASP A 316 -1.88 -8.76 23.56
N GLY A 317 -1.67 -8.04 22.45
CA GLY A 317 -2.57 -7.00 21.98
C GLY A 317 -3.95 -7.55 21.58
N PRO A 318 -4.94 -6.67 21.40
CA PRO A 318 -6.27 -7.08 20.99
C PRO A 318 -6.25 -7.67 19.58
N GLY A 319 -6.91 -8.82 19.42
CA GLY A 319 -7.16 -9.41 18.11
C GLY A 319 -8.25 -8.66 17.33
N GLY A 320 -8.60 -9.20 16.21
CA GLY A 320 -9.64 -8.69 15.32
C GLY A 320 -9.56 -9.37 13.95
N TRP A 321 -10.62 -9.21 13.16
CA TRP A 321 -10.66 -9.72 11.80
C TRP A 321 -11.70 -8.97 10.97
N TYR A 322 -11.57 -9.06 9.66
CA TYR A 322 -12.56 -8.55 8.72
C TYR A 322 -13.60 -9.63 8.44
N THR A 323 -14.87 -9.29 8.61
CA THR A 323 -15.95 -10.07 8.00
C THR A 323 -15.84 -10.00 6.48
N ARG A 324 -16.53 -10.88 5.77
CA ARG A 324 -16.59 -10.83 4.28
C ARG A 324 -17.13 -9.48 3.79
N ASP A 325 -18.06 -8.88 4.53
CA ASP A 325 -18.63 -7.57 4.17
C ASP A 325 -17.66 -6.43 4.46
N ASP A 326 -16.89 -6.49 5.54
CA ASP A 326 -15.79 -5.55 5.81
C ASP A 326 -14.77 -5.58 4.69
N TYR A 327 -14.32 -6.77 4.30
CA TYR A 327 -13.37 -6.93 3.20
C TYR A 327 -13.94 -6.42 1.86
N ARG A 328 -15.19 -6.75 1.53
CA ARG A 328 -15.86 -6.19 0.35
C ARG A 328 -15.93 -4.67 0.38
N ARG A 329 -16.17 -4.07 1.56
CA ARG A 329 -16.19 -2.62 1.75
C ARG A 329 -14.82 -2.01 1.46
N ILE A 330 -13.73 -2.61 1.95
CA ILE A 330 -12.35 -2.19 1.66
C ILE A 330 -12.10 -2.25 0.15
N VAL A 331 -12.38 -3.38 -0.48
CA VAL A 331 -12.18 -3.59 -1.93
C VAL A 331 -12.98 -2.57 -2.77
N ALA A 332 -14.25 -2.37 -2.44
CA ALA A 332 -15.10 -1.41 -3.15
C ALA A 332 -14.63 0.05 -2.97
N TYR A 333 -14.14 0.39 -1.79
CA TYR A 333 -13.61 1.73 -1.52
C TYR A 333 -12.30 1.98 -2.29
N ALA A 334 -11.40 1.01 -2.30
CA ALA A 334 -10.16 1.05 -3.06
C ALA A 334 -10.42 1.17 -4.57
N ALA A 335 -11.35 0.38 -5.10
CA ALA A 335 -11.71 0.39 -6.53
C ALA A 335 -12.19 1.78 -7.00
N ARG A 336 -13.00 2.48 -6.18
CA ARG A 336 -13.42 3.87 -6.50
C ARG A 336 -12.26 4.87 -6.53
N ARG A 337 -11.10 4.51 -6.00
CA ARG A 337 -9.86 5.31 -6.01
C ARG A 337 -8.83 4.78 -6.99
N HIS A 338 -9.25 3.83 -7.82
CA HIS A 338 -8.38 3.14 -8.79
C HIS A 338 -7.19 2.43 -8.10
N VAL A 339 -7.43 1.92 -6.87
CA VAL A 339 -6.50 1.09 -6.12
C VAL A 339 -7.02 -0.34 -6.12
N THR A 340 -6.17 -1.28 -6.54
CA THR A 340 -6.44 -2.72 -6.53
C THR A 340 -5.96 -3.32 -5.22
N VAL A 341 -6.82 -4.09 -4.54
CA VAL A 341 -6.41 -4.85 -3.36
C VAL A 341 -5.78 -6.17 -3.79
N VAL A 342 -4.61 -6.46 -3.24
CA VAL A 342 -3.89 -7.74 -3.39
C VAL A 342 -3.93 -8.44 -2.03
N PRO A 343 -4.77 -9.47 -1.83
CA PRO A 343 -4.78 -10.22 -0.58
C PRO A 343 -3.61 -11.18 -0.50
N GLU A 344 -2.98 -11.26 0.67
CA GLU A 344 -1.98 -12.26 0.99
C GLU A 344 -2.49 -13.27 2.00
N ILE A 345 -2.30 -14.54 1.69
CA ILE A 345 -2.42 -15.69 2.60
C ILE A 345 -1.07 -16.34 2.63
N ASP A 346 -0.31 -16.12 3.68
CA ASP A 346 1.07 -16.57 3.77
C ASP A 346 1.17 -18.04 4.11
N LEU A 347 1.86 -18.81 3.27
CA LEU A 347 1.99 -20.27 3.30
C LEU A 347 3.32 -20.72 2.67
N PRO A 348 3.98 -21.78 3.15
CA PRO A 348 3.55 -22.68 4.24
C PRO A 348 3.95 -22.19 5.63
N GLY A 349 4.87 -21.20 5.74
CA GLY A 349 5.30 -20.56 6.97
C GLY A 349 4.26 -19.59 7.53
N HIS A 350 4.59 -18.89 8.62
CA HIS A 350 3.76 -17.83 9.21
C HIS A 350 2.32 -18.26 9.54
N THR A 351 2.15 -19.48 10.05
CA THR A 351 0.83 -20.13 10.15
C THR A 351 0.40 -20.49 11.57
N ASN A 352 1.11 -20.02 12.61
CA ASN A 352 0.79 -20.42 13.99
C ASN A 352 -0.67 -20.13 14.35
N ALA A 353 -1.23 -18.98 13.97
CA ALA A 353 -2.63 -18.65 14.23
C ALA A 353 -3.60 -19.68 13.60
N ALA A 354 -3.31 -20.13 12.37
CA ALA A 354 -4.08 -21.18 11.72
C ALA A 354 -3.93 -22.54 12.41
N LEU A 355 -2.71 -22.88 12.89
CA LEU A 355 -2.42 -24.14 13.58
C LEU A 355 -3.05 -24.20 14.98
N VAL A 356 -3.16 -23.07 15.67
CA VAL A 356 -3.93 -22.97 16.93
C VAL A 356 -5.40 -23.24 16.68
N ALA A 357 -5.93 -22.68 15.58
CA ALA A 357 -7.33 -22.89 15.20
C ALA A 357 -7.63 -24.32 14.73
N TYR A 358 -6.71 -24.91 13.95
CA TYR A 358 -6.86 -26.22 13.30
C TYR A 358 -5.58 -27.06 13.47
N PRO A 359 -5.40 -27.70 14.64
CA PRO A 359 -4.20 -28.47 14.94
C PRO A 359 -3.89 -29.60 13.95
N GLU A 360 -4.92 -30.08 13.27
CA GLU A 360 -4.80 -31.11 12.23
C GLU A 360 -3.98 -30.68 11.00
N LEU A 361 -3.73 -29.37 10.84
CA LEU A 361 -2.85 -28.84 9.79
C LEU A 361 -1.37 -28.81 10.22
N ALA A 362 -1.11 -28.95 11.52
CA ALA A 362 0.25 -28.93 12.06
C ALA A 362 0.99 -30.25 11.80
N PRO A 363 2.31 -30.22 11.60
CA PRO A 363 3.13 -31.43 11.73
C PRO A 363 2.91 -32.07 13.11
N GLY A 364 2.62 -33.36 13.12
CA GLY A 364 2.29 -34.07 14.37
C GLY A 364 0.91 -33.83 14.94
N LYS A 365 0.09 -32.97 14.35
CA LYS A 365 -1.34 -32.73 14.66
C LYS A 365 -1.59 -32.33 16.12
N VAL A 366 -0.69 -31.51 16.66
CA VAL A 366 -0.77 -30.93 18.00
C VAL A 366 -0.87 -29.42 17.90
N ALA A 367 -1.87 -28.83 18.60
CA ALA A 367 -2.03 -27.37 18.66
C ALA A 367 -0.81 -26.72 19.30
N PRO A 368 -0.13 -25.78 18.63
CA PRO A 368 0.82 -24.91 19.30
C PRO A 368 0.07 -23.94 20.25
N PRO A 369 0.75 -23.33 21.23
CA PRO A 369 0.17 -22.20 21.95
C PRO A 369 -0.05 -21.02 21.00
N PRO A 370 -1.01 -20.11 21.29
CA PRO A 370 -1.09 -18.81 20.63
C PRO A 370 0.26 -18.08 20.70
N TYR A 371 0.64 -17.40 19.63
CA TYR A 371 1.91 -16.70 19.56
C TYR A 371 1.70 -15.17 19.53
N THR A 372 2.44 -14.47 20.37
CA THR A 372 2.36 -13.00 20.52
C THR A 372 3.73 -12.34 20.49
N GLY A 373 4.78 -13.12 20.14
CA GLY A 373 6.13 -12.60 19.94
C GLY A 373 6.36 -12.08 18.52
N THR A 374 7.63 -11.82 18.20
CA THR A 374 8.07 -11.28 16.89
C THR A 374 9.11 -12.16 16.19
N GLU A 375 9.42 -13.35 16.73
CA GLU A 375 10.28 -14.32 16.04
C GLU A 375 9.54 -14.94 14.87
N VAL A 376 10.26 -15.27 13.80
CA VAL A 376 9.74 -15.79 12.53
C VAL A 376 10.32 -17.17 12.18
N GLY A 377 9.73 -17.85 11.19
CA GLY A 377 10.28 -19.07 10.59
C GLY A 377 10.17 -20.34 11.44
N PHE A 378 9.34 -20.35 12.48
CA PHE A 378 9.19 -21.50 13.38
C PHE A 378 7.94 -22.33 13.12
N SER A 379 6.87 -21.75 12.57
CA SER A 379 5.58 -22.39 12.29
C SER A 379 5.44 -22.77 10.80
N PHE A 380 4.71 -23.85 10.51
CA PHE A 380 4.34 -24.20 9.14
C PHE A 380 3.22 -25.24 9.11
N VAL A 381 2.36 -25.18 8.08
CA VAL A 381 1.40 -26.26 7.78
C VAL A 381 2.13 -27.48 7.22
N ASP A 382 1.64 -28.69 7.52
CA ASP A 382 2.29 -29.94 7.09
C ASP A 382 2.21 -30.11 5.55
N PRO A 383 3.32 -29.97 4.81
CA PRO A 383 3.31 -30.10 3.35
C PRO A 383 3.12 -31.53 2.85
N ALA A 384 3.18 -32.55 3.73
CA ALA A 384 2.97 -33.93 3.38
C ALA A 384 1.50 -34.37 3.54
N ASP A 385 0.66 -33.58 4.22
CA ASP A 385 -0.75 -33.95 4.45
C ASP A 385 -1.66 -33.39 3.34
N GLU A 386 -2.45 -34.26 2.71
CA GLU A 386 -3.43 -33.87 1.69
C GLU A 386 -4.50 -32.89 2.23
N ARG A 387 -4.77 -32.90 3.53
CA ARG A 387 -5.67 -31.96 4.18
C ARG A 387 -5.16 -30.53 4.08
N THR A 388 -3.86 -30.32 4.13
CA THR A 388 -3.24 -29.02 3.92
C THR A 388 -3.63 -28.43 2.55
N TYR A 389 -3.64 -29.25 1.51
CA TYR A 389 -4.01 -28.76 0.17
C TYR A 389 -5.51 -28.55 0.00
N ALA A 390 -6.34 -29.31 0.70
CA ALA A 390 -7.77 -29.04 0.77
C ALA A 390 -8.02 -27.68 1.48
N PHE A 391 -7.34 -27.44 2.60
CA PHE A 391 -7.35 -26.16 3.30
C PHE A 391 -6.91 -25.01 2.39
N VAL A 392 -5.77 -25.13 1.71
CA VAL A 392 -5.28 -24.10 0.78
C VAL A 392 -6.30 -23.84 -0.33
N ALA A 393 -6.88 -24.89 -0.93
CA ALA A 393 -7.85 -24.75 -2.01
C ALA A 393 -9.11 -23.99 -1.56
N ASP A 394 -9.66 -24.34 -0.39
CA ASP A 394 -10.84 -23.67 0.18
C ASP A 394 -10.55 -22.20 0.47
N VAL A 395 -9.46 -21.90 1.19
CA VAL A 395 -9.08 -20.54 1.58
C VAL A 395 -8.83 -19.65 0.36
N VAL A 396 -7.96 -20.09 -0.56
CA VAL A 396 -7.65 -19.25 -1.74
C VAL A 396 -8.86 -19.13 -2.65
N GLY A 397 -9.73 -20.14 -2.72
CA GLY A 397 -10.97 -20.10 -3.48
C GLY A 397 -11.94 -19.05 -2.95
N GLU A 398 -12.17 -19.00 -1.63
CA GLU A 398 -13.05 -18.02 -1.01
C GLU A 398 -12.48 -16.59 -1.08
N VAL A 399 -11.19 -16.40 -0.80
CA VAL A 399 -10.53 -15.09 -0.88
C VAL A 399 -10.51 -14.58 -2.32
N ALA A 400 -10.22 -15.44 -3.30
CA ALA A 400 -10.26 -15.08 -4.72
C ALA A 400 -11.67 -14.64 -5.17
N ALA A 401 -12.72 -15.30 -4.69
CA ALA A 401 -14.12 -14.94 -4.99
C ALA A 401 -14.55 -13.58 -4.39
N LEU A 402 -13.91 -13.16 -3.29
CA LEU A 402 -14.15 -11.86 -2.66
C LEU A 402 -13.36 -10.72 -3.32
N THR A 403 -12.32 -11.04 -4.10
CA THR A 403 -11.35 -10.08 -4.62
C THR A 403 -11.48 -9.95 -6.13
N PRO A 404 -12.05 -8.87 -6.67
CA PRO A 404 -12.15 -8.65 -8.12
C PRO A 404 -10.80 -8.49 -8.82
N GLY A 405 -9.77 -7.99 -8.11
CA GLY A 405 -8.41 -7.81 -8.64
C GLY A 405 -7.81 -9.12 -9.18
N PRO A 406 -6.85 -9.03 -10.11
CA PRO A 406 -6.33 -10.22 -10.81
C PRO A 406 -5.34 -11.04 -9.99
N TRP A 407 -4.90 -10.59 -8.81
CA TRP A 407 -3.76 -11.14 -8.09
C TRP A 407 -4.13 -11.69 -6.73
N LEU A 408 -3.44 -12.76 -6.31
CA LEU A 408 -3.47 -13.32 -4.98
C LEU A 408 -2.03 -13.66 -4.57
N HIS A 409 -1.61 -13.15 -3.41
CA HIS A 409 -0.27 -13.36 -2.87
C HIS A 409 -0.26 -14.57 -1.93
N LEU A 410 0.72 -15.46 -2.12
CA LEU A 410 0.87 -16.72 -1.35
C LEU A 410 1.86 -16.60 -0.18
N GLY A 411 2.52 -15.45 0.00
CA GLY A 411 3.65 -15.35 0.91
C GLY A 411 4.82 -16.20 0.46
N GLY A 412 5.24 -17.14 1.28
CA GLY A 412 6.24 -18.17 0.97
C GLY A 412 7.63 -17.88 1.50
N ASP A 413 7.79 -16.81 2.25
CA ASP A 413 9.05 -16.47 2.91
C ASP A 413 9.28 -17.27 4.19
N GLU A 414 10.51 -17.25 4.64
CA GLU A 414 10.99 -17.68 5.96
C GLU A 414 10.53 -19.06 6.47
N ALA A 415 10.09 -19.95 5.60
CA ALA A 415 9.66 -21.31 5.96
C ALA A 415 10.87 -22.22 6.33
N PHE A 416 11.74 -21.75 7.24
CA PHE A 416 13.05 -22.34 7.54
C PHE A 416 12.98 -23.76 8.10
N LYS A 417 11.85 -24.15 8.71
CA LYS A 417 11.65 -25.50 9.26
C LYS A 417 11.18 -26.51 8.22
N VAL A 418 10.77 -26.06 7.04
CA VAL A 418 10.32 -26.95 5.96
C VAL A 418 11.53 -27.40 5.14
N PRO A 419 11.76 -28.72 4.97
CA PRO A 419 12.83 -29.20 4.10
C PRO A 419 12.68 -28.66 2.67
N ALA A 420 13.79 -28.28 2.03
CA ALA A 420 13.78 -27.56 0.75
C ALA A 420 12.99 -28.28 -0.36
N ASP A 421 13.06 -29.63 -0.44
CA ASP A 421 12.30 -30.41 -1.44
C ASP A 421 10.79 -30.37 -1.14
N SER A 422 10.42 -30.49 0.15
CA SER A 422 9.03 -30.41 0.59
C SER A 422 8.47 -28.99 0.35
N TYR A 423 9.28 -27.96 0.60
CA TYR A 423 8.91 -26.56 0.31
C TYR A 423 8.65 -26.37 -1.19
N ARG A 424 9.58 -26.79 -2.06
CA ARG A 424 9.40 -26.68 -3.52
C ARG A 424 8.15 -27.44 -4.01
N ALA A 425 7.91 -28.64 -3.48
CA ALA A 425 6.73 -29.43 -3.82
C ALA A 425 5.43 -28.75 -3.34
N PHE A 426 5.43 -28.19 -2.13
CA PHE A 426 4.30 -27.41 -1.59
C PHE A 426 4.00 -26.20 -2.48
N VAL A 427 4.99 -25.35 -2.72
CA VAL A 427 4.83 -24.15 -3.55
C VAL A 427 4.34 -24.51 -4.95
N ALA A 428 4.94 -25.52 -5.59
CA ALA A 428 4.51 -25.99 -6.91
C ALA A 428 3.02 -26.37 -6.94
N ARG A 429 2.49 -26.92 -5.87
CA ARG A 429 1.09 -27.31 -5.76
C ARG A 429 0.18 -26.15 -5.36
N ALA A 430 0.57 -25.35 -4.36
CA ALA A 430 -0.20 -24.21 -3.88
C ALA A 430 -0.43 -23.14 -4.97
N GLN A 431 0.62 -22.80 -5.73
CA GLN A 431 0.48 -21.83 -6.82
C GLN A 431 -0.45 -22.33 -7.94
N ARG A 432 -0.55 -23.64 -8.20
CA ARG A 432 -1.56 -24.20 -9.12
C ARG A 432 -2.99 -24.07 -8.58
N LEU A 433 -3.18 -24.18 -7.26
CA LEU A 433 -4.48 -23.96 -6.63
C LEU A 433 -4.92 -22.49 -6.78
N VAL A 434 -4.01 -21.53 -6.57
CA VAL A 434 -4.29 -20.13 -6.84
C VAL A 434 -4.61 -19.90 -8.32
N ALA A 435 -3.79 -20.40 -9.24
CA ALA A 435 -4.01 -20.25 -10.68
C ALA A 435 -5.35 -20.83 -11.14
N ALA A 436 -5.80 -21.93 -10.52
CA ALA A 436 -7.11 -22.55 -10.80
C ALA A 436 -8.30 -21.65 -10.45
N THR A 437 -8.13 -20.64 -9.58
CA THR A 437 -9.16 -19.61 -9.30
C THR A 437 -9.22 -18.53 -10.37
N GLY A 438 -8.35 -18.53 -11.36
CA GLY A 438 -8.20 -17.49 -12.37
C GLY A 438 -7.34 -16.30 -11.92
N LYS A 439 -6.71 -16.37 -10.74
CA LYS A 439 -5.80 -15.33 -10.24
C LYS A 439 -4.36 -15.58 -10.69
N THR A 440 -3.64 -14.51 -10.93
CA THR A 440 -2.19 -14.52 -11.08
C THR A 440 -1.55 -14.71 -9.70
N VAL A 441 -0.64 -15.65 -9.63
CA VAL A 441 0.14 -15.92 -8.40
C VAL A 441 1.15 -14.82 -8.18
N VAL A 442 1.13 -14.22 -7.01
CA VAL A 442 2.19 -13.38 -6.46
C VAL A 442 2.78 -14.11 -5.25
N GLY A 443 4.04 -13.89 -4.94
CA GLY A 443 4.64 -14.38 -3.70
C GLY A 443 6.04 -13.81 -3.51
N TRP A 444 6.55 -13.91 -2.30
CA TRP A 444 7.90 -13.45 -2.01
C TRP A 444 8.92 -14.20 -2.88
N HIS A 445 10.07 -13.59 -3.13
CA HIS A 445 11.05 -14.15 -4.08
C HIS A 445 11.59 -15.54 -3.72
N GLN A 446 11.38 -16.01 -2.48
CA GLN A 446 11.67 -17.37 -2.06
C GLN A 446 10.90 -18.43 -2.87
N LEU A 447 9.83 -18.05 -3.55
CA LEU A 447 9.14 -18.94 -4.50
C LEU A 447 9.98 -19.22 -5.76
N ALA A 448 11.07 -18.48 -6.01
CA ALA A 448 11.87 -18.58 -7.23
C ALA A 448 12.32 -19.99 -7.61
N PRO A 449 12.84 -20.84 -6.67
CA PRO A 449 13.33 -22.18 -7.01
C PRO A 449 12.23 -23.21 -7.32
N ALA A 450 10.96 -22.91 -7.03
CA ALA A 450 9.85 -23.81 -7.32
C ALA A 450 9.52 -23.85 -8.83
N GLU A 451 8.79 -24.90 -9.24
CA GLU A 451 8.28 -25.04 -10.60
C GLU A 451 7.55 -23.75 -11.05
N HIS A 452 7.81 -23.30 -12.27
CA HIS A 452 7.20 -22.09 -12.80
C HIS A 452 5.73 -22.31 -13.17
N VAL A 453 4.88 -21.34 -12.82
CA VAL A 453 3.50 -21.19 -13.29
C VAL A 453 3.42 -19.94 -14.16
N ASP A 454 2.72 -20.04 -15.28
CA ASP A 454 2.59 -18.93 -16.25
C ASP A 454 2.06 -17.65 -15.58
N GLY A 455 2.75 -16.56 -15.88
CA GLY A 455 2.39 -15.24 -15.35
C GLY A 455 2.79 -14.99 -13.89
N ARG A 456 3.47 -15.95 -13.22
CA ARG A 456 3.91 -15.77 -11.83
C ARG A 456 4.68 -14.47 -11.63
N VAL A 457 4.36 -13.77 -10.54
CA VAL A 457 5.05 -12.57 -10.08
C VAL A 457 5.79 -12.88 -8.79
N LEU A 458 7.05 -12.49 -8.72
CA LEU A 458 7.85 -12.56 -7.51
C LEU A 458 8.00 -11.16 -6.91
N GLN A 459 7.76 -11.04 -5.62
CA GLN A 459 8.04 -9.81 -4.87
C GLN A 459 9.40 -9.95 -4.19
N TRP A 460 10.35 -9.15 -4.65
CA TRP A 460 11.73 -9.23 -4.21
C TRP A 460 12.01 -8.24 -3.07
N TRP A 461 12.45 -8.76 -1.90
CA TRP A 461 12.73 -7.95 -0.72
C TRP A 461 14.19 -8.02 -0.22
N GLY A 462 15.07 -8.65 -0.99
CA GLY A 462 16.49 -8.72 -0.65
C GLY A 462 17.15 -7.37 -0.41
N THR A 463 18.27 -7.36 0.29
CA THR A 463 19.04 -6.15 0.60
C THR A 463 20.25 -5.94 -0.31
N ASN A 464 20.57 -6.94 -1.11
CA ASN A 464 21.65 -6.87 -2.09
C ASN A 464 21.14 -7.42 -3.43
N GLY A 465 21.35 -6.69 -4.51
CA GLY A 465 20.80 -7.02 -5.84
C GLY A 465 21.44 -8.24 -6.54
N ASP A 466 22.23 -9.07 -5.87
CA ASP A 466 22.84 -10.27 -6.45
C ASP A 466 22.04 -11.50 -6.06
N ASP A 467 21.02 -11.83 -6.86
CA ASP A 467 20.10 -12.95 -6.62
C ASP A 467 19.96 -13.79 -7.89
N PRO A 468 20.80 -14.82 -8.07
CA PRO A 468 20.78 -15.66 -9.24
C PRO A 468 19.52 -16.53 -9.36
N GLU A 469 18.88 -16.92 -8.25
CA GLU A 469 17.64 -17.72 -8.27
C GLU A 469 16.47 -16.90 -8.81
N THR A 470 16.33 -15.66 -8.34
CA THR A 470 15.35 -14.72 -8.88
C THR A 470 15.62 -14.41 -10.35
N ALA A 471 16.88 -14.12 -10.73
CA ALA A 471 17.24 -13.88 -12.14
C ALA A 471 16.94 -15.10 -13.03
N ASP A 472 17.14 -16.33 -12.53
CA ASP A 472 16.77 -17.56 -13.24
C ASP A 472 15.25 -17.73 -13.38
N ALA A 473 14.49 -17.44 -12.33
CA ALA A 473 13.03 -17.45 -12.39
C ALA A 473 12.49 -16.46 -13.44
N VAL A 474 13.10 -15.27 -13.54
CA VAL A 474 12.75 -14.29 -14.58
C VAL A 474 13.07 -14.82 -15.99
N ARG A 475 14.20 -15.51 -16.18
CA ARG A 475 14.49 -16.17 -17.47
C ARG A 475 13.45 -17.24 -17.84
N ARG A 476 12.80 -17.86 -16.84
CA ARG A 476 11.69 -18.81 -17.02
C ARG A 476 10.33 -18.13 -17.22
N GLY A 477 10.25 -16.79 -17.22
CA GLY A 477 9.04 -16.02 -17.49
C GLY A 477 8.39 -15.34 -16.28
N ALA A 478 8.97 -15.42 -15.09
CA ALA A 478 8.48 -14.66 -13.93
C ALA A 478 8.69 -13.15 -14.13
N ARG A 479 7.82 -12.35 -13.52
CA ARG A 479 7.96 -10.88 -13.43
C ARG A 479 8.23 -10.47 -11.99
N LEU A 480 8.73 -9.24 -11.78
CA LEU A 480 9.12 -8.77 -10.46
C LEU A 480 8.33 -7.54 -10.01
N ILE A 481 7.95 -7.54 -8.73
CA ILE A 481 7.68 -6.35 -7.92
C ILE A 481 8.88 -6.16 -7.01
N LEU A 482 9.40 -4.94 -6.91
CA LEU A 482 10.59 -4.65 -6.12
C LEU A 482 10.23 -3.95 -4.80
N SER A 483 10.64 -4.59 -3.71
CA SER A 483 10.46 -4.12 -2.33
C SER A 483 11.76 -4.26 -1.54
N PRO A 484 12.92 -3.73 -2.03
CA PRO A 484 14.20 -3.97 -1.35
C PRO A 484 14.15 -3.53 0.11
N GLY A 485 14.46 -4.47 1.03
CA GLY A 485 14.32 -4.27 2.47
C GLY A 485 15.09 -3.06 2.99
N ASN A 486 16.23 -2.75 2.38
CA ASN A 486 17.07 -1.62 2.75
C ASN A 486 16.75 -0.29 2.03
N HIS A 487 15.61 -0.22 1.31
CA HIS A 487 15.15 0.99 0.61
C HIS A 487 13.65 1.21 0.72
N ALA A 488 12.83 0.16 0.53
CA ALA A 488 11.38 0.27 0.38
C ALA A 488 10.58 -0.12 1.63
N TYR A 489 11.19 -0.83 2.59
CA TYR A 489 10.52 -1.25 3.82
C TYR A 489 10.29 -0.04 4.74
N LEU A 490 9.02 0.27 4.97
CA LEU A 490 8.61 1.44 5.74
C LEU A 490 8.60 1.19 7.26
N ASP A 491 8.73 -0.04 7.71
CA ASP A 491 8.93 -0.43 9.11
C ASP A 491 10.37 -0.23 9.60
N MET A 492 11.34 -0.02 8.69
CA MET A 492 12.71 0.34 9.10
C MET A 492 12.74 1.72 9.77
N LYS A 493 13.53 1.84 10.85
CA LYS A 493 13.73 3.11 11.56
C LYS A 493 14.33 4.17 10.66
N TYR A 494 13.91 5.41 10.84
CA TYR A 494 14.52 6.58 10.19
C TYR A 494 15.92 6.88 10.73
N ALA A 495 16.06 6.83 12.06
CA ALA A 495 17.28 7.11 12.81
C ALA A 495 17.37 6.15 14.02
N PRO A 496 18.53 6.02 14.68
CA PRO A 496 18.68 5.09 15.81
C PRO A 496 17.70 5.34 16.97
N ASP A 497 17.27 6.58 17.15
CA ASP A 497 16.34 7.04 18.19
C ASP A 497 14.88 7.03 17.76
N THR A 498 14.55 6.54 16.56
CA THR A 498 13.15 6.34 16.14
C THR A 498 12.46 5.37 17.10
N PRO A 499 11.33 5.75 17.73
CA PRO A 499 10.76 5.00 18.86
C PRO A 499 10.14 3.66 18.46
N ILE A 500 9.78 3.49 17.19
CA ILE A 500 9.13 2.31 16.61
C ILE A 500 9.87 1.86 15.36
N GLY A 501 9.63 0.65 14.90
CA GLY A 501 10.25 0.08 13.71
C GLY A 501 11.47 -0.79 14.02
N HIS A 502 12.03 -1.36 12.96
CA HIS A 502 13.16 -2.28 12.96
C HIS A 502 14.42 -1.62 12.39
N ASP A 503 15.57 -2.30 12.47
CA ASP A 503 16.84 -1.83 11.90
C ASP A 503 17.66 -2.95 11.24
N TRP A 504 17.08 -4.13 11.05
CA TRP A 504 17.78 -5.30 10.49
C TRP A 504 18.29 -5.05 9.05
N ALA A 505 17.58 -4.24 8.25
CA ALA A 505 18.02 -3.85 6.90
C ALA A 505 18.78 -2.50 6.88
N GLY A 506 19.05 -1.93 8.06
CA GLY A 506 19.65 -0.62 8.26
C GLY A 506 18.63 0.50 8.44
N LEU A 507 19.12 1.71 8.63
CA LEU A 507 18.27 2.90 8.79
C LEU A 507 17.85 3.42 7.42
N ILE A 508 16.57 3.76 7.27
CA ILE A 508 16.01 4.27 6.02
C ILE A 508 15.35 5.62 6.27
N ASP A 509 16.09 6.72 6.00
CA ASP A 509 15.45 8.03 5.86
C ASP A 509 15.06 8.28 4.39
N VAL A 510 14.53 9.43 4.07
CA VAL A 510 13.89 9.76 2.79
C VAL A 510 14.83 9.60 1.60
N ARG A 511 16.08 10.06 1.75
CA ARG A 511 17.07 9.96 0.68
C ARG A 511 17.38 8.50 0.33
N ARG A 512 17.49 7.65 1.34
CA ARG A 512 17.73 6.22 1.17
C ARG A 512 16.55 5.54 0.47
N ALA A 513 15.32 5.91 0.80
CA ALA A 513 14.11 5.41 0.14
C ALA A 513 13.99 5.90 -1.31
N TYR A 514 14.64 7.00 -1.68
CA TYR A 514 14.55 7.62 -3.01
C TYR A 514 15.71 7.25 -3.95
N GLU A 515 16.94 7.13 -3.45
CA GLU A 515 18.15 7.01 -4.29
C GLU A 515 18.45 5.56 -4.71
N TRP A 516 17.54 4.95 -5.48
CA TRP A 516 17.75 3.69 -6.17
C TRP A 516 16.95 3.64 -7.47
N ASP A 517 17.25 2.68 -8.35
CA ASP A 517 16.53 2.54 -9.63
C ASP A 517 15.90 1.14 -9.73
N PRO A 518 14.56 1.03 -9.68
CA PRO A 518 13.88 -0.27 -9.79
C PRO A 518 14.27 -1.07 -11.03
N ALA A 519 14.45 -0.40 -12.16
CA ALA A 519 14.78 -1.07 -13.43
C ALA A 519 16.18 -1.70 -13.46
N ARG A 520 17.04 -1.44 -12.45
CA ARG A 520 18.45 -1.87 -12.42
C ARG A 520 18.87 -2.47 -11.08
N HIS A 521 17.92 -2.70 -10.18
CA HIS A 521 18.24 -3.06 -8.79
C HIS A 521 18.72 -4.50 -8.65
N VAL A 522 18.13 -5.45 -9.38
CA VAL A 522 18.51 -6.87 -9.32
C VAL A 522 19.36 -7.24 -10.54
N ARG A 523 20.56 -7.77 -10.29
CA ARG A 523 21.50 -8.14 -11.34
C ARG A 523 20.95 -9.26 -12.21
N GLY A 524 21.09 -9.13 -13.54
CA GLY A 524 20.63 -10.13 -14.50
C GLY A 524 19.11 -10.14 -14.75
N VAL A 525 18.38 -9.19 -14.16
CA VAL A 525 16.96 -8.96 -14.43
C VAL A 525 16.83 -7.80 -15.44
N PRO A 526 16.22 -8.03 -16.60
CA PRO A 526 15.96 -6.97 -17.57
C PRO A 526 14.83 -6.05 -17.10
N ALA A 527 14.89 -4.77 -17.48
CA ALA A 527 13.95 -3.73 -17.01
C ALA A 527 12.48 -4.06 -17.33
N GLU A 528 12.23 -4.69 -18.47
CA GLU A 528 10.88 -5.10 -18.92
C GLU A 528 10.26 -6.20 -18.06
N ALA A 529 11.05 -6.95 -17.29
CA ALA A 529 10.56 -7.93 -16.34
C ALA A 529 10.08 -7.29 -15.03
N VAL A 530 10.45 -6.03 -14.77
CA VAL A 530 10.03 -5.31 -13.56
C VAL A 530 8.64 -4.72 -13.78
N LEU A 531 7.66 -5.20 -12.99
CA LEU A 531 6.30 -4.66 -12.96
C LEU A 531 6.23 -3.32 -12.25
N GLY A 532 7.06 -3.13 -11.22
CA GLY A 532 7.05 -1.92 -10.44
C GLY A 532 7.63 -2.06 -9.05
N VAL A 533 7.13 -1.22 -8.16
CA VAL A 533 7.62 -1.08 -6.79
C VAL A 533 6.50 -1.23 -5.78
N GLU A 534 6.84 -1.76 -4.61
CA GLU A 534 5.94 -1.75 -3.46
C GLU A 534 6.71 -1.40 -2.19
N ALA A 535 6.06 -0.62 -1.32
CA ALA A 535 6.59 -0.22 -0.03
C ALA A 535 5.86 -0.98 1.09
N PRO A 536 6.44 -2.07 1.62
CA PRO A 536 5.88 -2.81 2.75
C PRO A 536 5.96 -2.03 4.06
N LEU A 537 4.92 -2.15 4.89
CA LEU A 537 4.89 -1.71 6.28
C LEU A 537 4.50 -2.89 7.16
N TRP A 538 5.47 -3.51 7.80
CA TRP A 538 5.29 -4.52 8.84
C TRP A 538 4.94 -3.83 10.16
N THR A 539 4.13 -4.50 11.01
CA THR A 539 3.48 -3.82 12.13
C THR A 539 3.78 -4.40 13.51
N GLU A 540 4.88 -5.13 13.68
CA GLU A 540 5.27 -5.69 14.98
C GLU A 540 5.37 -4.61 16.08
N SER A 541 5.79 -3.41 15.71
CA SER A 541 5.92 -2.26 16.62
C SER A 541 4.97 -1.10 16.32
N VAL A 542 4.01 -1.29 15.39
CA VAL A 542 3.09 -0.26 14.90
C VAL A 542 1.67 -0.69 15.24
N THR A 543 0.98 0.06 16.10
CA THR A 543 -0.29 -0.33 16.73
C THR A 543 -1.47 0.59 16.41
N THR A 544 -1.18 1.79 15.88
CA THR A 544 -2.19 2.83 15.63
C THR A 544 -2.02 3.42 14.23
N ILE A 545 -3.12 3.98 13.69
CA ILE A 545 -3.09 4.66 12.39
C ILE A 545 -2.13 5.86 12.39
N ALA A 546 -1.95 6.54 13.52
CA ALA A 546 -0.98 7.65 13.62
C ALA A 546 0.47 7.14 13.51
N GLU A 547 0.77 5.96 14.04
CA GLU A 547 2.08 5.31 13.88
C GLU A 547 2.26 4.78 12.46
N VAL A 548 1.22 4.22 11.84
CA VAL A 548 1.22 3.88 10.41
C VAL A 548 1.59 5.11 9.59
N GLU A 549 0.91 6.23 9.78
CA GLU A 549 1.20 7.47 9.06
C GLU A 549 2.62 7.99 9.33
N PHE A 550 3.07 7.94 10.57
CA PHE A 550 4.45 8.32 10.94
C PHE A 550 5.49 7.50 10.16
N MET A 551 5.26 6.20 10.00
CA MET A 551 6.17 5.32 9.26
C MET A 551 6.03 5.47 7.74
N LEU A 552 4.83 5.74 7.23
CA LEU A 552 4.59 6.00 5.81
C LEU A 552 5.22 7.32 5.35
N PHE A 553 5.05 8.38 6.13
CA PHE A 553 5.43 9.73 5.72
C PHE A 553 6.70 10.21 6.43
N PRO A 554 7.67 10.72 5.63
CA PRO A 554 7.60 11.15 4.21
C PRO A 554 8.11 10.12 3.17
N ARG A 555 8.36 8.85 3.49
CA ARG A 555 9.00 7.86 2.59
C ARG A 555 8.06 7.30 1.51
N LEU A 556 6.78 7.09 1.81
CA LEU A 556 5.82 6.58 0.83
C LEU A 556 5.77 7.42 -0.45
N PRO A 557 5.72 8.78 -0.40
CA PRO A 557 5.85 9.62 -1.59
C PRO A 557 7.16 9.44 -2.37
N ALA A 558 8.26 9.06 -1.71
CA ALA A 558 9.52 8.79 -2.40
C ALA A 558 9.42 7.52 -3.26
N VAL A 559 8.87 6.43 -2.70
CA VAL A 559 8.63 5.19 -3.45
C VAL A 559 7.59 5.41 -4.57
N ALA A 560 6.55 6.21 -4.30
CA ALA A 560 5.56 6.59 -5.31
C ALA A 560 6.20 7.31 -6.51
N GLU A 561 7.14 8.22 -6.28
CA GLU A 561 7.85 8.91 -7.35
C GLU A 561 8.73 7.95 -8.18
N LEU A 562 9.42 6.99 -7.55
CA LEU A 562 10.18 5.97 -8.27
C LEU A 562 9.29 5.11 -9.18
N GLY A 563 8.08 4.83 -8.75
CA GLY A 563 7.10 4.04 -9.50
C GLY A 563 6.39 4.82 -10.62
N TRP A 564 6.13 6.10 -10.39
CA TRP A 564 5.35 6.94 -11.30
C TRP A 564 6.21 7.73 -12.29
N SER A 565 7.22 8.47 -11.78
CA SER A 565 7.93 9.47 -12.57
C SER A 565 8.95 8.87 -13.53
N PRO A 566 9.17 9.43 -14.72
CA PRO A 566 10.24 9.03 -15.61
C PRO A 566 11.61 9.15 -14.92
N ARG A 567 12.53 8.22 -15.21
CA ARG A 567 13.85 8.15 -14.56
C ARG A 567 14.65 9.45 -14.69
N GLU A 568 14.55 10.12 -15.82
CA GLU A 568 15.22 11.39 -16.12
C GLU A 568 14.75 12.57 -15.29
N THR A 569 13.61 12.47 -14.63
CA THR A 569 13.10 13.49 -13.69
C THR A 569 13.60 13.29 -12.26
N HIS A 570 14.25 12.16 -11.97
CA HIS A 570 14.73 11.84 -10.63
C HIS A 570 15.96 12.71 -10.27
N ASP A 571 15.73 13.70 -9.42
CA ASP A 571 16.73 14.61 -8.87
C ASP A 571 16.43 14.84 -7.39
N TRP A 572 17.35 14.45 -6.51
CA TRP A 572 17.17 14.55 -5.07
C TRP A 572 16.92 15.99 -4.62
N SER A 573 17.67 16.96 -5.16
CA SER A 573 17.54 18.37 -4.73
C SER A 573 16.16 18.95 -5.06
N ARG A 574 15.61 18.60 -6.23
CA ARG A 574 14.26 19.00 -6.64
C ARG A 574 13.19 18.21 -5.87
N PHE A 575 13.37 16.90 -5.73
CA PHE A 575 12.44 16.05 -5.02
C PHE A 575 12.28 16.48 -3.55
N ARG A 576 13.39 16.62 -2.80
CA ARG A 576 13.33 17.00 -1.39
C ARG A 576 12.61 18.35 -1.16
N SER A 577 12.74 19.28 -2.09
CA SER A 577 12.06 20.58 -2.01
C SER A 577 10.55 20.46 -2.24
N ARG A 578 10.13 19.67 -3.24
CA ARG A 578 8.72 19.37 -3.52
C ARG A 578 8.08 18.58 -2.38
N LEU A 579 8.81 17.61 -1.83
CA LEU A 579 8.35 16.79 -0.72
C LEU A 579 8.18 17.62 0.57
N ALA A 580 9.13 18.50 0.88
CA ALA A 580 9.01 19.40 2.03
C ALA A 580 7.78 20.31 1.93
N ALA A 581 7.39 20.73 0.71
CA ALA A 581 6.18 21.50 0.48
C ALA A 581 4.87 20.72 0.75
N GLN A 582 4.93 19.39 0.90
CA GLN A 582 3.78 18.58 1.31
C GLN A 582 3.51 18.67 2.83
N GLY A 583 4.51 18.99 3.66
CA GLY A 583 4.36 19.07 5.12
C GLY A 583 3.17 19.92 5.59
N PRO A 584 2.96 21.16 5.10
CA PRO A 584 1.78 21.95 5.41
C PRO A 584 0.46 21.27 5.02
N ARG A 585 0.43 20.49 3.94
CA ARG A 585 -0.76 19.71 3.53
C ARG A 585 -1.04 18.58 4.51
N TRP A 586 -0.01 17.83 4.92
CA TRP A 586 -0.16 16.77 5.90
C TRP A 586 -0.65 17.31 7.24
N THR A 587 -0.05 18.41 7.70
CA THR A 587 -0.50 19.09 8.93
C THR A 587 -1.96 19.52 8.84
N THR A 588 -2.37 20.13 7.73
CA THR A 588 -3.75 20.58 7.52
C THR A 588 -4.73 19.42 7.46
N ALA A 589 -4.34 18.31 6.84
CA ALA A 589 -5.13 17.08 6.75
C ALA A 589 -5.12 16.23 8.03
N GLY A 590 -4.37 16.63 9.08
CA GLY A 590 -4.23 15.84 10.31
C GLY A 590 -3.47 14.52 10.12
N ILE A 591 -2.53 14.49 9.17
CA ILE A 591 -1.67 13.33 8.91
C ILE A 591 -0.42 13.44 9.78
N THR A 592 -0.11 12.38 10.51
CA THR A 592 1.14 12.27 11.28
C THR A 592 2.31 11.95 10.34
N PHE A 593 3.46 12.56 10.54
CA PHE A 593 4.65 12.30 9.73
C PHE A 593 5.95 12.50 10.49
N HIS A 594 7.00 11.80 10.07
CA HIS A 594 8.35 11.99 10.57
C HIS A 594 8.95 13.30 10.04
N PRO A 595 9.43 14.22 10.90
CA PRO A 595 10.04 15.47 10.47
C PRO A 595 11.50 15.28 10.07
N SER A 596 11.76 14.47 9.02
CA SER A 596 13.10 14.14 8.55
C SER A 596 14.02 15.36 8.43
N PRO A 597 15.22 15.34 8.99
CA PRO A 597 16.21 16.41 8.88
C PRO A 597 16.77 16.57 7.44
N GLU A 598 16.56 15.57 6.58
CA GLU A 598 16.98 15.64 5.18
C GLU A 598 16.15 16.61 4.33
N LEU A 599 14.95 17.02 4.84
CA LEU A 599 14.01 17.86 4.12
C LEU A 599 14.04 19.32 4.59
N PRO A 600 14.04 20.29 3.66
CA PRO A 600 14.02 21.72 3.98
C PRO A 600 12.59 22.16 4.30
N TRP A 601 12.06 21.76 5.46
CA TRP A 601 10.70 22.08 5.87
C TRP A 601 10.44 23.59 5.87
N PRO A 602 9.29 24.06 5.37
CA PRO A 602 8.92 25.47 5.47
C PRO A 602 8.89 25.97 6.93
N PRO A 603 9.35 27.18 7.23
CA PRO A 603 9.42 27.72 8.59
C PRO A 603 8.09 27.76 9.34
N THR A 604 6.98 27.74 8.61
CA THR A 604 5.61 27.80 9.14
C THR A 604 4.91 26.46 9.21
N THR A 605 5.63 25.32 9.06
CA THR A 605 5.01 24.00 9.19
C THR A 605 4.75 23.74 10.68
N PRO A 606 3.49 23.87 11.18
CA PRO A 606 3.19 23.60 12.58
C PRO A 606 3.38 22.09 12.85
N GLY A 607 3.97 21.74 13.98
CA GLY A 607 4.08 20.34 14.41
C GLY A 607 5.46 19.72 14.28
N ILE A 608 6.45 20.39 13.65
CA ILE A 608 7.84 19.97 13.78
C ILE A 608 8.29 20.33 15.20
N PRO A 609 8.60 19.35 16.08
CA PRO A 609 9.24 19.67 17.34
C PRO A 609 10.57 20.34 17.00
N THR A 610 10.80 21.55 17.48
CA THR A 610 12.18 22.02 17.61
C THR A 610 12.91 20.97 18.41
N GLN A 611 13.98 20.38 17.84
CA GLN A 611 14.79 19.39 18.54
C GLN A 611 15.00 19.84 19.99
N PRO A 612 14.83 18.96 20.99
CA PRO A 612 15.24 19.29 22.33
C PRO A 612 16.74 19.57 22.26
N THR A 613 17.14 20.75 22.65
CA THR A 613 18.53 21.08 22.91
C THR A 613 19.12 19.98 23.81
N PRO A 614 20.27 19.37 23.47
CA PRO A 614 20.86 18.35 24.32
C PRO A 614 20.99 18.92 25.72
N HIS A 615 20.34 18.27 26.69
CA HIS A 615 20.49 18.60 28.10
C HIS A 615 21.97 18.40 28.45
N THR A 616 22.71 19.49 28.56
CA THR A 616 23.98 19.50 29.27
C THR A 616 23.65 19.13 30.70
N THR A 617 24.02 17.91 31.08
CA THR A 617 24.01 17.47 32.48
C THR A 617 24.88 18.43 33.27
N PRO A 618 24.42 19.08 34.35
CA PRO A 618 25.28 19.85 35.22
C PRO A 618 26.23 18.87 35.91
N THR A 619 27.48 18.98 35.63
CA THR A 619 28.54 18.43 36.51
C THR A 619 28.46 19.17 37.84
N THR A 620 28.00 18.49 38.86
CA THR A 620 28.07 18.96 40.25
C THR A 620 29.50 18.73 40.79
N PRO A 621 30.06 19.67 41.59
CA PRO A 621 31.44 19.68 42.04
C PRO A 621 31.77 18.61 43.08
#